data_e7cbb1819749359a0db6e9f54c90ec00
#
_entry.id   e7cbb1819749359a0db6e9f54c90ec00
#
_cell.length_a   1.000
_cell.length_b   1.000
_cell.length_c   1.000
_cell.angle_alpha   90.00
_cell.angle_beta   90.00
_cell.angle_gamma   90.00
#
_symmetry.space_group_name_H-M   'P 1'
#
loop_
_entity.id
_entity.type
_entity.pdbx_description
1 polymer ?
#
loop_
_entity_poly.entity_id
_entity_poly.type
_entity_poly.pdbx_seq_one_letter_code
_entity_poly.pdbx_strand_id
1 'polypeptide(L)'
;MRYSETGKWSKWVGAALALFTGVALTAVGGQPTAAQGKQLTLCWAAWDPANALVELGKDFTKESGIEMKYEFVPWTSYADRFLNELNSHSKLCDLIIGDSQWIGGAAENHWYVKLNDFFAKEHISMDDFMPATVLGYSEWPKNTPNYWALPAMADAIGWTYRKDWFSRPEIQAEFKKKYGRDLAPPKTYEELKQIAEFFQGREIDGKKVYGAYIYTERGSEGITMGVTNVLYDYGFEYDNPKKPYQMQGFVNSPDAVKGLEFYKALYKCCTAPGLTNAYMQEGLDAFKSGQVAMQMNFFAFFPGLYKDPNVGGDKIGFFVNPAGPKGQFSQLGGQGISVVAVSDHRDDALRYIKWFAQPAVQQKWWQIGGYSALKAVVEAPGFPKSAPFAPQFLQTMTFVKDFWAEPSYAQLLLDMQKRVHDYVVADKGTAQQALDLLVKDWTKVFKEQGKEVMVQ
;
A
#
# COMPACT_ATOMS: atom_id res chain seq x y z
N MET A 1 27.36 40.09 -25.68
CA MET A 1 28.75 40.12 -26.08
C MET A 1 29.12 38.83 -26.76
N ARG A 2 29.35 38.94 -27.95
CA ARG A 2 30.03 38.28 -29.04
C ARG A 2 31.44 37.77 -28.67
N TYR A 3 31.81 36.61 -29.18
CA TYR A 3 32.90 36.24 -30.10
C TYR A 3 33.15 34.75 -29.87
N SER A 4 32.97 33.80 -30.85
CA SER A 4 33.70 33.45 -32.12
C SER A 4 35.23 33.22 -31.87
N GLU A 5 35.91 32.26 -32.38
CA GLU A 5 36.00 31.48 -33.60
C GLU A 5 37.12 30.43 -33.46
N THR A 6 36.98 29.28 -34.07
CA THR A 6 37.69 28.60 -35.17
C THR A 6 39.19 28.21 -35.07
N GLY A 7 39.52 27.04 -35.63
CA GLY A 7 40.82 26.61 -36.14
C GLY A 7 40.99 25.09 -36.24
N LYS A 8 40.71 24.43 -37.22
CA LYS A 8 41.24 24.03 -38.55
C LYS A 8 42.50 23.15 -38.50
N TRP A 9 42.33 21.95 -39.03
CA TRP A 9 43.07 21.13 -39.99
C TRP A 9 44.54 20.70 -39.75
N SER A 10 44.83 19.36 -39.90
CA SER A 10 45.54 18.92 -41.12
C SER A 10 45.63 17.36 -41.21
N LYS A 11 45.48 16.89 -42.44
CA LYS A 11 45.66 15.52 -42.95
C LYS A 11 47.16 15.21 -43.10
N TRP A 12 47.54 13.95 -42.97
CA TRP A 12 48.58 13.34 -43.80
C TRP A 12 48.28 11.89 -44.11
N VAL A 13 48.40 11.55 -45.38
CA VAL A 13 48.26 10.29 -46.05
C VAL A 13 49.64 9.60 -46.12
N GLY A 14 49.68 8.29 -46.01
CA GLY A 14 50.87 7.52 -46.30
C GLY A 14 50.56 6.03 -46.40
N ALA A 15 50.45 5.53 -47.64
CA ALA A 15 50.26 4.13 -47.98
C ALA A 15 51.62 3.40 -48.03
N ALA A 16 51.66 2.15 -47.54
CA ALA A 16 52.66 1.15 -48.00
C ALA A 16 52.03 -0.23 -47.92
N LEU A 17 51.92 -0.84 -49.13
CA LEU A 17 51.57 -2.26 -49.31
C LEU A 17 52.78 -3.11 -48.97
N ALA A 18 52.59 -4.19 -48.23
CA ALA A 18 53.43 -5.35 -48.21
C ALA A 18 52.60 -6.61 -48.13
N LEU A 19 52.58 -7.37 -49.24
CA LEU A 19 51.97 -8.69 -49.30
C LEU A 19 52.86 -9.69 -48.56
N PHE A 20 52.30 -10.37 -47.55
CA PHE A 20 52.83 -11.67 -47.07
C PHE A 20 51.69 -12.67 -47.02
N THR A 21 51.74 -13.64 -47.87
CA THR A 21 50.91 -14.84 -47.88
C THR A 21 51.36 -15.76 -46.75
N GLY A 22 50.63 -15.77 -45.67
CA GLY A 22 50.77 -16.73 -44.55
C GLY A 22 49.45 -17.51 -44.37
N VAL A 23 49.50 -18.81 -44.75
CA VAL A 23 48.39 -19.72 -44.40
C VAL A 23 48.35 -19.91 -42.90
N ALA A 24 47.43 -19.28 -42.27
CA ALA A 24 47.13 -19.54 -40.83
C ALA A 24 45.91 -20.47 -40.73
N LEU A 25 46.15 -21.68 -40.25
CA LEU A 25 45.08 -22.55 -39.76
C LEU A 25 44.37 -21.79 -38.62
N THR A 26 43.18 -21.29 -38.87
CA THR A 26 42.29 -20.78 -37.82
C THR A 26 41.68 -21.98 -37.12
N ALA A 27 42.25 -22.33 -35.95
CA ALA A 27 41.51 -23.07 -34.94
C ALA A 27 40.34 -22.17 -34.50
N VAL A 28 39.12 -22.50 -34.92
CA VAL A 28 37.89 -21.92 -34.38
C VAL A 28 37.77 -22.42 -32.96
N GLY A 29 38.45 -21.74 -32.05
CA GLY A 29 38.18 -21.81 -30.62
C GLY A 29 36.86 -21.08 -30.40
N GLY A 30 35.76 -21.81 -30.41
CA GLY A 30 34.49 -21.28 -29.87
C GLY A 30 34.74 -20.86 -28.41
N GLN A 31 34.80 -19.56 -28.16
CA GLN A 31 34.64 -19.09 -26.78
C GLN A 31 33.32 -19.68 -26.27
N PRO A 32 33.33 -20.36 -25.13
CA PRO A 32 32.07 -20.71 -24.50
C PRO A 32 31.33 -19.39 -24.28
N THR A 33 30.26 -19.16 -25.02
CA THR A 33 29.22 -18.19 -24.60
C THR A 33 28.85 -18.61 -23.20
N ALA A 34 29.27 -17.83 -22.21
CA ALA A 34 28.80 -18.00 -20.86
C ALA A 34 27.27 -18.09 -20.97
N ALA A 35 26.70 -19.23 -20.60
CA ALA A 35 25.28 -19.39 -20.60
C ALA A 35 24.77 -18.24 -19.73
N GLN A 36 24.04 -17.31 -20.34
CA GLN A 36 23.48 -16.18 -19.64
C GLN A 36 22.60 -16.80 -18.56
N GLY A 37 22.99 -16.64 -17.28
CA GLY A 37 22.31 -17.26 -16.17
C GLY A 37 20.83 -16.87 -16.20
N LYS A 38 19.96 -17.79 -15.82
CA LYS A 38 18.53 -17.50 -15.72
C LYS A 38 18.32 -16.31 -14.79
N GLN A 39 17.45 -15.40 -15.19
CA GLN A 39 17.17 -14.16 -14.46
C GLN A 39 15.68 -13.89 -14.41
N LEU A 40 15.19 -13.35 -13.30
CA LEU A 40 13.82 -12.86 -13.12
C LEU A 40 13.82 -11.41 -12.68
N THR A 41 12.96 -10.59 -13.27
CA THR A 41 12.71 -9.21 -12.84
C THR A 41 11.43 -9.14 -12.03
N LEU A 42 11.53 -8.69 -10.78
CA LEU A 42 10.40 -8.42 -9.90
C LEU A 42 10.19 -6.90 -9.77
N CYS A 43 8.97 -6.46 -10.07
CA CYS A 43 8.56 -5.07 -10.05
C CYS A 43 7.75 -4.76 -8.79
N TRP A 44 8.06 -3.65 -8.11
CA TRP A 44 7.34 -3.19 -6.92
C TRP A 44 7.59 -1.71 -6.59
N ALA A 45 6.95 -1.22 -5.50
CA ALA A 45 7.25 0.09 -4.94
C ALA A 45 8.58 0.10 -4.18
N ALA A 46 9.23 1.26 -4.14
CA ALA A 46 10.46 1.50 -3.38
C ALA A 46 10.12 1.88 -1.94
N TRP A 47 10.32 0.98 -0.98
CA TRP A 47 10.07 1.16 0.44
C TRP A 47 10.76 0.07 1.29
N ASP A 48 10.65 0.11 2.63
CA ASP A 48 11.36 -0.82 3.51
C ASP A 48 11.06 -2.30 3.24
N PRO A 49 9.80 -2.75 3.03
CA PRO A 49 9.54 -4.15 2.66
C PRO A 49 10.20 -4.56 1.34
N ALA A 50 10.36 -3.66 0.37
CA ALA A 50 11.06 -3.98 -0.88
C ALA A 50 12.56 -4.24 -0.63
N ASN A 51 13.19 -3.47 0.26
CA ASN A 51 14.57 -3.72 0.68
C ASN A 51 14.72 -5.09 1.36
N ALA A 52 13.74 -5.45 2.22
CA ALA A 52 13.69 -6.78 2.83
C ALA A 52 13.53 -7.89 1.78
N LEU A 53 12.73 -7.65 0.73
CA LEU A 53 12.54 -8.62 -0.36
C LEU A 53 13.82 -8.85 -1.16
N VAL A 54 14.64 -7.81 -1.38
CA VAL A 54 15.97 -7.95 -2.00
C VAL A 54 16.86 -8.88 -1.17
N GLU A 55 16.84 -8.71 0.15
CA GLU A 55 17.62 -9.58 1.05
C GLU A 55 17.11 -11.02 1.03
N LEU A 56 15.79 -11.21 1.06
CA LEU A 56 15.17 -12.52 0.96
C LEU A 56 15.48 -13.21 -0.37
N GLY A 57 15.48 -12.48 -1.48
CA GLY A 57 15.71 -13.00 -2.84
C GLY A 57 17.12 -13.58 -3.05
N LYS A 58 18.09 -13.22 -2.22
CA LYS A 58 19.42 -13.85 -2.23
C LYS A 58 19.36 -15.35 -1.91
N ASP A 59 18.44 -15.74 -1.02
CA ASP A 59 18.23 -17.16 -0.70
C ASP A 59 17.63 -17.89 -1.92
N PHE A 60 16.65 -17.31 -2.58
CA PHE A 60 16.11 -17.89 -3.81
C PHE A 60 17.18 -18.07 -4.89
N THR A 61 18.00 -17.06 -5.11
CA THR A 61 19.11 -17.14 -6.06
C THR A 61 20.08 -18.26 -5.70
N LYS A 62 20.43 -18.37 -4.41
CA LYS A 62 21.32 -19.42 -3.92
C LYS A 62 20.75 -20.84 -4.11
N GLU A 63 19.45 -21.01 -3.87
CA GLU A 63 18.77 -22.31 -3.94
C GLU A 63 18.45 -22.72 -5.39
N SER A 64 18.05 -21.76 -6.22
CA SER A 64 17.54 -22.02 -7.57
C SER A 64 18.55 -21.84 -8.69
N GLY A 65 19.60 -21.06 -8.47
CA GLY A 65 20.53 -20.59 -9.51
C GLY A 65 19.94 -19.50 -10.42
N ILE A 66 18.74 -18.95 -10.08
CA ILE A 66 18.09 -17.89 -10.84
C ILE A 66 18.42 -16.56 -10.19
N GLU A 67 19.01 -15.64 -10.93
CA GLU A 67 19.32 -14.30 -10.45
C GLU A 67 18.04 -13.46 -10.35
N MET A 68 17.87 -12.73 -9.22
CA MET A 68 16.77 -11.81 -9.06
C MET A 68 17.19 -10.39 -9.38
N LYS A 69 16.47 -9.76 -10.30
CA LYS A 69 16.49 -8.31 -10.52
C LYS A 69 15.25 -7.65 -9.96
N TYR A 70 15.40 -6.41 -9.58
CA TYR A 70 14.33 -5.64 -8.96
C TYR A 70 14.18 -4.30 -9.66
N GLU A 71 12.94 -3.99 -10.04
CA GLU A 71 12.55 -2.69 -10.58
C GLU A 71 11.62 -2.03 -9.58
N PHE A 72 12.17 -1.13 -8.78
CA PHE A 72 11.42 -0.43 -7.74
C PHE A 72 11.28 1.04 -8.08
N VAL A 73 10.07 1.56 -7.94
CA VAL A 73 9.75 2.97 -8.19
C VAL A 73 9.13 3.62 -6.95
N PRO A 74 9.26 4.95 -6.76
CA PRO A 74 8.60 5.64 -5.66
C PRO A 74 7.09 5.38 -5.64
N TRP A 75 6.49 5.32 -4.44
CA TRP A 75 5.06 5.06 -4.27
C TRP A 75 4.18 5.98 -5.13
N THR A 76 4.51 7.26 -5.20
CA THR A 76 3.78 8.28 -5.97
C THR A 76 3.71 8.02 -7.48
N SER A 77 4.61 7.19 -8.01
CA SER A 77 4.63 6.80 -9.43
C SER A 77 4.36 5.30 -9.65
N TYR A 78 4.18 4.54 -8.59
CA TYR A 78 4.08 3.08 -8.64
C TYR A 78 2.88 2.59 -9.46
N ALA A 79 1.68 3.08 -9.16
CA ALA A 79 0.48 2.69 -9.88
C ALA A 79 0.56 3.10 -11.36
N ASP A 80 0.89 4.36 -11.65
CA ASP A 80 0.99 4.86 -13.03
C ASP A 80 2.03 4.08 -13.83
N ARG A 81 3.19 3.84 -13.23
CA ARG A 81 4.28 3.13 -13.91
C ARG A 81 3.87 1.71 -14.28
N PHE A 82 3.44 0.91 -13.32
CA PHE A 82 3.23 -0.51 -13.57
C PHE A 82 1.89 -0.86 -14.21
N LEU A 83 0.83 -0.08 -13.98
CA LEU A 83 -0.40 -0.23 -14.75
C LEU A 83 -0.17 0.09 -16.25
N ASN A 84 0.66 1.09 -16.56
CA ASN A 84 1.05 1.36 -17.94
C ASN A 84 1.90 0.24 -18.56
N GLU A 85 2.86 -0.35 -17.81
CA GLU A 85 3.63 -1.51 -18.28
C GLU A 85 2.74 -2.72 -18.56
N LEU A 86 1.81 -3.03 -17.66
CA LEU A 86 0.85 -4.13 -17.83
C LEU A 86 -0.08 -3.89 -19.03
N ASN A 87 -0.64 -2.68 -19.15
CA ASN A 87 -1.55 -2.32 -20.23
C ASN A 87 -0.85 -2.32 -21.62
N SER A 88 0.42 -1.94 -21.67
CA SER A 88 1.22 -1.98 -22.92
C SER A 88 1.78 -3.37 -23.23
N HIS A 89 1.50 -4.39 -22.42
CA HIS A 89 2.05 -5.74 -22.54
C HIS A 89 3.59 -5.75 -22.56
N SER A 90 4.21 -4.87 -21.77
CA SER A 90 5.64 -4.80 -21.61
C SER A 90 6.19 -6.07 -20.95
N LYS A 91 7.36 -6.53 -21.39
CA LYS A 91 8.11 -7.65 -20.82
C LYS A 91 9.14 -7.21 -19.77
N LEU A 92 8.99 -6.01 -19.20
CA LEU A 92 9.91 -5.51 -18.18
C LEU A 92 9.87 -6.39 -16.91
N CYS A 93 8.66 -6.77 -16.49
CA CYS A 93 8.45 -7.53 -15.26
C CYS A 93 8.11 -8.99 -15.58
N ASP A 94 8.74 -9.93 -14.88
CA ASP A 94 8.34 -11.34 -14.85
C ASP A 94 7.36 -11.60 -13.70
N LEU A 95 7.65 -10.96 -12.57
CA LEU A 95 6.84 -10.94 -11.36
C LEU A 95 6.48 -9.48 -11.01
N ILE A 96 5.29 -9.28 -10.52
CA ILE A 96 4.87 -8.00 -9.99
C ILE A 96 4.20 -8.21 -8.62
N ILE A 97 4.58 -7.39 -7.64
CA ILE A 97 3.77 -7.24 -6.44
C ILE A 97 2.85 -6.06 -6.72
N GLY A 98 1.57 -6.38 -6.95
CA GLY A 98 0.52 -5.44 -7.32
C GLY A 98 -0.40 -5.14 -6.15
N ASP A 99 -0.96 -3.94 -6.15
CA ASP A 99 -1.92 -3.53 -5.14
C ASP A 99 -3.22 -4.35 -5.23
N SER A 100 -3.92 -4.50 -4.09
CA SER A 100 -5.16 -5.26 -3.98
C SER A 100 -6.24 -4.78 -4.95
N GLN A 101 -6.30 -3.46 -5.18
CA GLN A 101 -7.30 -2.86 -6.05
C GLN A 101 -7.05 -3.13 -7.55
N TRP A 102 -5.85 -3.56 -7.93
CA TRP A 102 -5.54 -3.82 -9.35
C TRP A 102 -6.04 -5.17 -9.84
N ILE A 103 -6.39 -6.08 -8.92
CA ILE A 103 -6.69 -7.47 -9.25
C ILE A 103 -7.83 -7.63 -10.27
N GLY A 104 -8.86 -6.79 -10.17
CA GLY A 104 -9.99 -6.80 -11.12
C GLY A 104 -9.55 -6.44 -12.54
N GLY A 105 -8.84 -5.33 -12.69
CA GLY A 105 -8.29 -4.92 -13.99
C GLY A 105 -7.29 -5.92 -14.57
N ALA A 106 -6.42 -6.45 -13.72
CA ALA A 106 -5.39 -7.39 -14.14
C ALA A 106 -5.98 -8.74 -14.59
N ALA A 107 -7.03 -9.24 -13.92
CA ALA A 107 -7.71 -10.47 -14.29
C ALA A 107 -8.52 -10.31 -15.59
N GLU A 108 -9.34 -9.26 -15.71
CA GLU A 108 -10.20 -9.00 -16.87
C GLU A 108 -9.39 -8.74 -18.15
N ASN A 109 -8.25 -8.06 -18.03
CA ASN A 109 -7.36 -7.78 -19.14
C ASN A 109 -6.28 -8.85 -19.38
N HIS A 110 -6.32 -9.95 -18.63
CA HIS A 110 -5.34 -11.05 -18.74
C HIS A 110 -3.87 -10.60 -18.59
N TRP A 111 -3.62 -9.64 -17.72
CA TRP A 111 -2.26 -9.18 -17.42
C TRP A 111 -1.50 -10.15 -16.52
N TYR A 112 -2.23 -10.89 -15.68
CA TYR A 112 -1.67 -11.91 -14.78
C TYR A 112 -2.00 -13.31 -15.24
N VAL A 113 -1.13 -14.25 -14.90
CA VAL A 113 -1.40 -15.69 -15.06
C VAL A 113 -2.39 -16.13 -13.98
N LYS A 114 -3.45 -16.85 -14.38
CA LYS A 114 -4.33 -17.52 -13.43
C LYS A 114 -3.60 -18.67 -12.75
N LEU A 115 -3.58 -18.72 -11.43
CA LEU A 115 -2.71 -19.60 -10.65
C LEU A 115 -3.38 -20.89 -10.15
N ASN A 116 -4.67 -21.11 -10.40
CA ASN A 116 -5.42 -22.24 -9.86
C ASN A 116 -4.78 -23.61 -10.15
N ASP A 117 -4.45 -23.89 -11.41
CA ASP A 117 -3.89 -25.18 -11.80
C ASP A 117 -2.47 -25.36 -11.20
N PHE A 118 -1.72 -24.26 -11.13
CA PHE A 118 -0.41 -24.25 -10.50
C PHE A 118 -0.52 -24.51 -8.99
N PHE A 119 -1.42 -23.84 -8.28
CA PHE A 119 -1.63 -24.06 -6.86
C PHE A 119 -2.07 -25.50 -6.55
N ALA A 120 -3.00 -26.04 -7.35
CA ALA A 120 -3.42 -27.44 -7.20
C ALA A 120 -2.26 -28.42 -7.42
N LYS A 121 -1.47 -28.21 -8.46
CA LYS A 121 -0.29 -29.05 -8.78
C LYS A 121 0.77 -29.00 -7.70
N GLU A 122 1.05 -27.81 -7.15
CA GLU A 122 2.12 -27.59 -6.17
C GLU A 122 1.63 -27.70 -4.71
N HIS A 123 0.36 -28.09 -4.51
CA HIS A 123 -0.27 -28.24 -3.19
C HIS A 123 -0.20 -26.96 -2.33
N ILE A 124 -0.37 -25.79 -2.97
CA ILE A 124 -0.45 -24.49 -2.29
C ILE A 124 -1.95 -24.25 -2.00
N SER A 125 -2.29 -24.20 -0.72
CA SER A 125 -3.66 -23.91 -0.29
C SER A 125 -3.86 -22.43 0.04
N MET A 126 -4.86 -21.79 -0.54
CA MET A 126 -5.24 -20.43 -0.14
C MET A 126 -5.85 -20.40 1.27
N ASP A 127 -6.34 -21.53 1.79
CA ASP A 127 -6.78 -21.65 3.18
C ASP A 127 -5.65 -21.49 4.21
N ASP A 128 -4.39 -21.63 3.78
CA ASP A 128 -3.23 -21.41 4.63
C ASP A 128 -2.93 -19.91 4.85
N PHE A 129 -3.56 -19.02 4.09
CA PHE A 129 -3.38 -17.56 4.18
C PHE A 129 -4.53 -16.90 4.95
N MET A 130 -4.30 -15.70 5.45
CA MET A 130 -5.33 -14.90 6.12
C MET A 130 -6.48 -14.62 5.12
N PRO A 131 -7.75 -14.91 5.48
CA PRO A 131 -8.88 -14.80 4.53
C PRO A 131 -9.02 -13.44 3.86
N ALA A 132 -8.78 -12.37 4.62
CA ALA A 132 -8.84 -11.00 4.08
C ALA A 132 -7.80 -10.76 2.97
N THR A 133 -6.62 -11.35 3.07
CA THR A 133 -5.56 -11.21 2.06
C THR A 133 -5.86 -12.04 0.81
N VAL A 134 -6.46 -13.21 0.97
CA VAL A 134 -6.91 -14.03 -0.17
C VAL A 134 -8.01 -13.29 -0.93
N LEU A 135 -9.04 -12.82 -0.22
CA LEU A 135 -10.12 -12.04 -0.80
C LEU A 135 -9.61 -10.74 -1.44
N GLY A 136 -8.73 -10.00 -0.76
CA GLY A 136 -8.24 -8.71 -1.23
C GLY A 136 -7.25 -8.81 -2.39
N TYR A 137 -6.30 -9.76 -2.33
CA TYR A 137 -5.14 -9.74 -3.23
C TYR A 137 -5.17 -10.80 -4.31
N SER A 138 -5.91 -11.91 -4.10
CA SER A 138 -5.79 -13.09 -4.96
C SER A 138 -7.02 -13.35 -5.80
N GLU A 139 -8.22 -13.09 -5.28
CA GLU A 139 -9.48 -13.50 -5.90
C GLU A 139 -10.05 -12.47 -6.88
N TRP A 140 -10.42 -12.95 -8.06
CA TRP A 140 -11.28 -12.22 -8.97
C TRP A 140 -12.09 -13.16 -9.86
N PRO A 141 -13.42 -12.97 -10.02
CA PRO A 141 -14.28 -12.08 -9.22
C PRO A 141 -14.22 -12.40 -7.72
N LYS A 142 -14.49 -11.40 -6.88
CA LYS A 142 -14.47 -11.57 -5.42
C LYS A 142 -15.40 -12.68 -4.96
N ASN A 143 -15.03 -13.37 -3.90
CA ASN A 143 -15.75 -14.54 -3.35
C ASN A 143 -15.85 -15.72 -4.34
N THR A 144 -14.88 -15.85 -5.24
CA THR A 144 -14.74 -17.00 -6.13
C THR A 144 -13.35 -17.62 -5.97
N PRO A 145 -13.23 -18.96 -6.12
CA PRO A 145 -11.93 -19.61 -6.03
C PRO A 145 -11.12 -19.43 -7.33
N ASN A 146 -11.00 -18.20 -7.82
CA ASN A 146 -10.20 -17.86 -8.99
C ASN A 146 -9.04 -16.98 -8.54
N TYR A 147 -7.83 -17.52 -8.52
CA TYR A 147 -6.65 -16.89 -7.94
C TYR A 147 -5.70 -16.39 -9.03
N TRP A 148 -5.31 -15.12 -8.90
CA TRP A 148 -4.45 -14.41 -9.84
C TRP A 148 -3.14 -13.93 -9.20
N ALA A 149 -3.04 -14.04 -7.88
CA ALA A 149 -1.85 -13.73 -7.10
C ALA A 149 -1.73 -14.64 -5.89
N LEU A 150 -0.53 -14.75 -5.33
CA LEU A 150 -0.30 -15.25 -3.99
C LEU A 150 -0.25 -14.05 -3.03
N PRO A 151 -0.88 -14.07 -1.84
CA PRO A 151 -0.71 -13.02 -0.84
C PRO A 151 0.76 -12.85 -0.47
N ALA A 152 1.34 -11.70 -0.82
CA ALA A 152 2.77 -11.43 -0.58
C ALA A 152 3.00 -10.67 0.72
N MET A 153 2.10 -9.73 1.01
CA MET A 153 2.24 -8.83 2.13
C MET A 153 0.87 -8.46 2.70
N ALA A 154 0.61 -8.87 3.94
CA ALA A 154 -0.55 -8.40 4.69
C ALA A 154 -0.26 -7.02 5.30
N ASP A 155 -1.17 -6.07 5.16
CA ASP A 155 -1.07 -4.76 5.80
C ASP A 155 -2.45 -4.15 6.02
N ALA A 156 -2.54 -3.16 6.88
CA ALA A 156 -3.75 -2.38 7.13
C ALA A 156 -3.39 -1.05 7.80
N ILE A 157 -4.34 -0.12 7.85
CA ILE A 157 -4.19 1.10 8.63
C ILE A 157 -4.33 0.78 10.13
N GLY A 158 -3.37 1.27 10.90
CA GLY A 158 -3.38 1.31 12.35
C GLY A 158 -3.04 2.70 12.86
N TRP A 159 -2.85 2.82 14.16
CA TRP A 159 -2.54 4.08 14.80
C TRP A 159 -1.35 3.97 15.74
N THR A 160 -0.58 5.06 15.82
CA THR A 160 0.44 5.26 16.85
C THR A 160 0.11 6.47 17.71
N TYR A 161 0.59 6.48 18.94
CA TYR A 161 0.43 7.59 19.87
C TYR A 161 1.66 7.81 20.73
N ARG A 162 1.86 9.00 21.22
CA ARG A 162 2.92 9.38 22.15
C ARG A 162 2.60 8.84 23.55
N LYS A 163 2.99 7.58 23.78
CA LYS A 163 2.78 6.89 25.07
C LYS A 163 3.42 7.63 26.24
N ASP A 164 4.59 8.24 26.01
CA ASP A 164 5.28 9.06 26.98
C ASP A 164 4.46 10.29 27.40
N TRP A 165 3.74 10.95 26.48
CA TRP A 165 2.86 12.07 26.83
C TRP A 165 1.60 11.58 27.54
N PHE A 166 1.00 10.50 27.06
CA PHE A 166 -0.19 9.90 27.68
C PHE A 166 0.06 9.42 29.11
N SER A 167 1.30 9.10 29.47
CA SER A 167 1.69 8.58 30.79
C SER A 167 2.05 9.68 31.79
N ARG A 168 2.10 10.95 31.39
CA ARG A 168 2.48 12.06 32.29
C ARG A 168 1.38 12.33 33.31
N PRO A 169 1.70 12.34 34.61
CA PRO A 169 0.68 12.53 35.66
C PRO A 169 -0.12 13.81 35.51
N GLU A 170 0.52 14.93 35.15
CA GLU A 170 -0.14 16.22 34.94
C GLU A 170 -1.11 16.19 33.75
N ILE A 171 -0.71 15.54 32.65
CA ILE A 171 -1.54 15.38 31.44
C ILE A 171 -2.74 14.47 31.75
N GLN A 172 -2.52 13.37 32.48
CA GLN A 172 -3.57 12.46 32.94
C GLN A 172 -4.59 13.19 33.83
N ALA A 173 -4.13 13.97 34.81
CA ALA A 173 -4.99 14.70 35.73
C ALA A 173 -5.85 15.74 35.00
N GLU A 174 -5.28 16.51 34.08
CA GLU A 174 -6.00 17.50 33.30
C GLU A 174 -7.02 16.85 32.35
N PHE A 175 -6.65 15.75 31.67
CA PHE A 175 -7.56 15.04 30.80
C PHE A 175 -8.74 14.45 31.59
N LYS A 176 -8.47 13.81 32.73
CA LYS A 176 -9.50 13.26 33.62
C LYS A 176 -10.43 14.33 34.13
N LYS A 177 -9.89 15.51 34.51
CA LYS A 177 -10.69 16.65 34.93
C LYS A 177 -11.63 17.13 33.82
N LYS A 178 -11.16 17.13 32.56
CA LYS A 178 -11.93 17.65 31.42
C LYS A 178 -12.98 16.65 30.93
N TYR A 179 -12.64 15.36 30.85
CA TYR A 179 -13.45 14.33 30.17
C TYR A 179 -14.02 13.26 31.12
N GLY A 180 -13.69 13.28 32.41
CA GLY A 180 -14.20 12.35 33.41
C GLY A 180 -13.67 10.93 33.34
N ARG A 181 -12.65 10.69 32.53
CA ARG A 181 -12.01 9.39 32.33
C ARG A 181 -10.48 9.51 32.21
N ASP A 182 -9.77 8.42 32.39
CA ASP A 182 -8.32 8.39 32.22
C ASP A 182 -7.96 8.52 30.73
N LEU A 183 -6.82 9.16 30.44
CA LEU A 183 -6.27 9.25 29.09
C LEU A 183 -5.65 7.90 28.72
N ALA A 184 -6.23 7.26 27.74
CA ALA A 184 -5.82 5.97 27.21
C ALA A 184 -6.01 5.93 25.68
N PRO A 185 -5.42 4.99 24.94
CA PRO A 185 -5.71 4.82 23.51
C PRO A 185 -7.22 4.75 23.26
N PRO A 186 -7.73 5.50 22.25
CA PRO A 186 -9.17 5.60 22.00
C PRO A 186 -9.75 4.28 21.49
N LYS A 187 -10.95 3.95 21.92
CA LYS A 187 -11.73 2.80 21.45
C LYS A 187 -12.76 3.19 20.40
N THR A 188 -13.19 4.46 20.42
CA THR A 188 -14.17 5.00 19.48
C THR A 188 -13.64 6.27 18.81
N TYR A 189 -14.22 6.63 17.68
CA TYR A 189 -13.87 7.89 17.02
C TYR A 189 -14.22 9.14 17.84
N GLU A 190 -15.26 9.07 18.68
CA GLU A 190 -15.56 10.16 19.62
C GLU A 190 -14.42 10.33 20.63
N GLU A 191 -13.90 9.23 21.19
CA GLU A 191 -12.74 9.28 22.08
C GLU A 191 -11.48 9.77 21.36
N LEU A 192 -11.25 9.33 20.10
CA LEU A 192 -10.12 9.80 19.26
C LEU A 192 -10.18 11.32 19.11
N LYS A 193 -11.35 11.86 18.75
CA LYS A 193 -11.55 13.30 18.58
C LYS A 193 -11.33 14.07 19.87
N GLN A 194 -11.88 13.60 21.01
CA GLN A 194 -11.67 14.22 22.32
C GLN A 194 -10.18 14.28 22.69
N ILE A 195 -9.44 13.21 22.45
CA ILE A 195 -7.99 13.16 22.70
C ILE A 195 -7.25 14.10 21.76
N ALA A 196 -7.62 14.11 20.48
CA ALA A 196 -7.01 15.00 19.51
C ALA A 196 -7.25 16.48 19.86
N GLU A 197 -8.48 16.86 20.20
CA GLU A 197 -8.83 18.20 20.68
C GLU A 197 -8.10 18.59 21.98
N PHE A 198 -7.86 17.62 22.86
CA PHE A 198 -7.13 17.86 24.10
C PHE A 198 -5.66 18.21 23.85
N PHE A 199 -5.00 17.56 22.88
CA PHE A 199 -3.61 17.85 22.54
C PHE A 199 -3.46 19.04 21.61
N GLN A 200 -4.52 19.47 20.93
CA GLN A 200 -4.46 20.50 19.91
C GLN A 200 -3.94 21.84 20.44
N GLY A 201 -2.81 22.26 19.94
CA GLY A 201 -2.18 23.54 20.29
C GLY A 201 -1.52 23.58 21.68
N ARG A 202 -1.43 22.43 22.37
CA ARG A 202 -0.70 22.33 23.63
C ARG A 202 0.78 22.63 23.43
N GLU A 203 1.39 23.13 24.50
CA GLU A 203 2.85 23.20 24.62
C GLU A 203 3.33 21.98 25.44
N ILE A 204 4.19 21.17 24.85
CA ILE A 204 4.83 20.04 25.50
C ILE A 204 6.33 20.13 25.24
N ASP A 205 7.13 20.12 26.29
CA ASP A 205 8.60 20.24 26.20
C ASP A 205 9.07 21.45 25.38
N GLY A 206 8.37 22.59 25.50
CA GLY A 206 8.68 23.84 24.78
C GLY A 206 8.31 23.83 23.30
N LYS A 207 7.52 22.84 22.85
CA LYS A 207 7.03 22.74 21.49
C LYS A 207 5.51 22.73 21.44
N LYS A 208 4.95 23.46 20.48
CA LYS A 208 3.53 23.39 20.18
C LYS A 208 3.21 22.07 19.48
N VAL A 209 2.26 21.31 20.02
CA VAL A 209 1.86 20.02 19.47
C VAL A 209 0.40 20.05 18.98
N TYR A 210 0.06 19.08 18.15
CA TYR A 210 -1.25 18.96 17.53
C TYR A 210 -1.86 17.58 17.82
N GLY A 211 -3.17 17.47 17.69
CA GLY A 211 -3.90 16.32 18.18
C GLY A 211 -3.68 15.05 17.41
N ALA A 212 -3.84 15.12 16.09
CA ALA A 212 -3.76 13.93 15.25
C ALA A 212 -3.26 14.26 13.84
N TYR A 213 -2.60 13.29 13.23
CA TYR A 213 -2.32 13.25 11.83
C TYR A 213 -3.27 12.28 11.12
N ILE A 214 -3.87 12.74 10.03
CA ILE A 214 -4.67 11.94 9.10
C ILE A 214 -4.28 12.25 7.67
N TYR A 215 -4.58 11.38 6.72
CA TYR A 215 -4.22 11.56 5.32
C TYR A 215 -5.03 12.67 4.65
N THR A 216 -4.36 13.52 3.90
CA THR A 216 -4.95 14.68 3.23
C THR A 216 -4.54 14.81 1.77
N GLU A 217 -3.58 14.00 1.30
CA GLU A 217 -3.06 14.05 -0.06
C GLU A 217 -4.16 13.75 -1.10
N ARG A 218 -4.23 14.58 -2.13
CA ARG A 218 -5.20 14.42 -3.21
C ARG A 218 -4.76 13.35 -4.23
N GLY A 219 -3.48 13.10 -4.35
CA GLY A 219 -2.91 12.11 -5.27
C GLY A 219 -2.68 10.76 -4.62
N SER A 220 -2.10 9.83 -5.36
CA SER A 220 -1.53 8.56 -4.87
C SER A 220 -2.38 7.81 -3.82
N GLU A 221 -3.73 7.85 -3.95
CA GLU A 221 -4.74 7.25 -3.03
C GLU A 221 -4.86 7.88 -1.62
N GLY A 222 -3.94 8.77 -1.23
CA GLY A 222 -3.78 9.24 0.14
C GLY A 222 -5.07 9.56 0.91
N ILE A 223 -5.80 10.61 0.53
CA ILE A 223 -7.02 11.00 1.26
C ILE A 223 -8.11 9.92 1.18
N THR A 224 -8.16 9.14 0.09
CA THR A 224 -9.15 8.07 -0.08
C THR A 224 -8.93 6.98 0.96
N MET A 225 -7.68 6.51 1.12
CA MET A 225 -7.37 5.48 2.12
C MET A 225 -7.65 5.95 3.55
N GLY A 226 -7.37 7.23 3.84
CA GLY A 226 -7.68 7.81 5.16
C GLY A 226 -9.16 7.91 5.43
N VAL A 227 -9.94 8.43 4.47
CA VAL A 227 -11.38 8.65 4.67
C VAL A 227 -12.17 7.35 4.66
N THR A 228 -11.83 6.38 3.82
CA THR A 228 -12.51 5.06 3.81
C THR A 228 -12.34 4.34 5.14
N ASN A 229 -11.18 4.51 5.78
CA ASN A 229 -10.94 4.00 7.13
C ASN A 229 -11.95 4.50 8.18
N VAL A 230 -12.55 5.66 7.97
CA VAL A 230 -13.64 6.21 8.80
C VAL A 230 -15.01 5.85 8.22
N LEU A 231 -15.19 5.97 6.91
CA LEU A 231 -16.48 5.77 6.26
C LEU A 231 -17.04 4.37 6.48
N TYR A 232 -16.19 3.33 6.48
CA TYR A 232 -16.63 1.95 6.75
C TYR A 232 -17.27 1.82 8.14
N ASP A 233 -16.71 2.49 9.13
CA ASP A 233 -17.20 2.48 10.50
C ASP A 233 -18.52 3.28 10.69
N TYR A 234 -18.84 4.11 9.70
CA TYR A 234 -20.11 4.82 9.59
C TYR A 234 -21.11 4.12 8.66
N GLY A 235 -20.77 2.93 8.12
CA GLY A 235 -21.69 2.15 7.29
C GLY A 235 -21.72 2.53 5.82
N PHE A 236 -20.64 3.13 5.31
CA PHE A 236 -20.44 3.33 3.88
C PHE A 236 -20.24 1.99 3.18
N GLU A 237 -20.90 1.84 2.04
CA GLU A 237 -20.69 0.74 1.09
C GLU A 237 -20.52 1.34 -0.31
N TYR A 238 -19.75 0.68 -1.17
CA TYR A 238 -19.56 1.13 -2.55
C TYR A 238 -20.81 0.99 -3.39
N ASP A 239 -21.58 -0.07 -3.14
CA ASP A 239 -22.87 -0.31 -3.76
C ASP A 239 -23.78 -1.15 -2.84
N ASN A 240 -24.95 -1.49 -3.34
CA ASN A 240 -25.85 -2.42 -2.66
C ASN A 240 -25.29 -3.86 -2.72
N PRO A 241 -25.00 -4.51 -1.60
CA PRO A 241 -24.47 -5.87 -1.59
C PRO A 241 -25.38 -6.92 -2.29
N LYS A 242 -26.65 -6.58 -2.50
CA LYS A 242 -27.65 -7.45 -3.18
C LYS A 242 -27.89 -7.08 -4.63
N LYS A 243 -27.44 -5.91 -5.06
CA LYS A 243 -27.67 -5.37 -6.41
C LYS A 243 -26.41 -4.61 -6.84
N PRO A 244 -25.48 -5.28 -7.54
CA PRO A 244 -24.25 -4.64 -8.00
C PRO A 244 -24.52 -3.33 -8.77
N TYR A 245 -23.64 -2.37 -8.58
CA TYR A 245 -23.68 -1.03 -9.19
C TYR A 245 -24.89 -0.16 -8.81
N GLN A 246 -25.66 -0.51 -7.76
CA GLN A 246 -26.59 0.41 -7.12
C GLN A 246 -25.86 1.23 -6.05
N MET A 247 -25.26 2.33 -6.43
CA MET A 247 -24.47 3.20 -5.57
C MET A 247 -25.30 4.22 -4.78
N GLN A 248 -26.40 4.68 -5.38
CA GLN A 248 -27.32 5.63 -4.73
C GLN A 248 -27.91 5.05 -3.44
N GLY A 249 -27.80 5.79 -2.34
CA GLY A 249 -28.27 5.38 -1.02
C GLY A 249 -27.27 4.51 -0.24
N PHE A 250 -26.12 4.15 -0.82
CA PHE A 250 -25.01 3.43 -0.21
C PHE A 250 -23.77 4.33 -0.10
N VAL A 251 -23.24 4.78 -1.23
CA VAL A 251 -22.12 5.74 -1.27
C VAL A 251 -22.49 7.06 -0.59
N ASN A 252 -23.71 7.56 -0.84
CA ASN A 252 -24.23 8.82 -0.32
C ASN A 252 -25.33 8.64 0.74
N SER A 253 -25.26 7.54 1.50
CA SER A 253 -26.19 7.32 2.62
C SER A 253 -26.03 8.41 3.70
N PRO A 254 -27.09 8.68 4.49
CA PRO A 254 -27.00 9.65 5.59
C PRO A 254 -25.88 9.33 6.60
N ASP A 255 -25.56 8.06 6.79
CA ASP A 255 -24.51 7.63 7.70
C ASP A 255 -23.11 7.83 7.06
N ALA A 256 -22.94 7.57 5.75
CA ALA A 256 -21.72 7.91 5.02
C ALA A 256 -21.45 9.42 5.03
N VAL A 257 -22.50 10.25 4.92
CA VAL A 257 -22.40 11.72 5.04
C VAL A 257 -21.83 12.10 6.40
N LYS A 258 -22.35 11.54 7.50
CA LYS A 258 -21.83 11.78 8.86
C LYS A 258 -20.37 11.35 9.00
N GLY A 259 -19.98 10.22 8.39
CA GLY A 259 -18.58 9.75 8.38
C GLY A 259 -17.65 10.75 7.69
N LEU A 260 -18.07 11.28 6.53
CA LEU A 260 -17.30 12.28 5.80
C LEU A 260 -17.23 13.63 6.54
N GLU A 261 -18.33 14.04 7.22
CA GLU A 261 -18.36 15.21 8.09
C GLU A 261 -17.42 15.02 9.30
N PHE A 262 -17.39 13.84 9.89
CA PHE A 262 -16.46 13.52 10.98
C PHE A 262 -15.01 13.64 10.53
N TYR A 263 -14.64 13.07 9.37
CA TYR A 263 -13.29 13.18 8.83
C TYR A 263 -12.86 14.63 8.62
N LYS A 264 -13.73 15.47 8.07
CA LYS A 264 -13.50 16.91 7.94
C LYS A 264 -13.38 17.60 9.30
N ALA A 265 -14.22 17.24 10.28
CA ALA A 265 -14.14 17.79 11.61
C ALA A 265 -12.78 17.47 12.28
N LEU A 266 -12.30 16.24 12.14
CA LEU A 266 -10.99 15.83 12.66
C LEU A 266 -9.84 16.58 11.92
N TYR A 267 -9.94 16.75 10.62
CA TYR A 267 -8.99 17.57 9.86
C TYR A 267 -8.96 19.02 10.35
N LYS A 268 -10.13 19.65 10.49
CA LYS A 268 -10.25 21.06 10.87
C LYS A 268 -9.80 21.34 12.31
N CYS A 269 -10.16 20.45 13.26
CA CYS A 269 -9.82 20.69 14.66
C CYS A 269 -8.36 20.41 14.99
N CYS A 270 -7.77 19.38 14.38
CA CYS A 270 -6.75 18.63 15.09
C CYS A 270 -5.51 18.31 14.27
N THR A 271 -5.49 18.65 12.98
CA THR A 271 -4.34 18.45 12.10
C THR A 271 -3.36 19.64 12.22
N ALA A 272 -2.07 19.35 12.12
CA ALA A 272 -1.05 20.39 12.15
C ALA A 272 -1.09 21.28 10.90
N PRO A 273 -0.79 22.60 11.01
CA PRO A 273 -0.65 23.46 9.86
C PRO A 273 0.42 22.93 8.88
N GLY A 274 0.15 23.08 7.57
CA GLY A 274 1.06 22.64 6.52
C GLY A 274 0.82 21.19 6.05
N LEU A 275 0.03 20.40 6.76
CA LEU A 275 -0.31 19.01 6.39
C LEU A 275 -1.61 18.97 5.57
N THR A 276 -1.69 19.78 4.51
CA THR A 276 -2.87 19.92 3.63
C THR A 276 -2.81 19.04 2.39
N ASN A 277 -1.65 18.45 2.12
CA ASN A 277 -1.41 17.47 1.06
C ASN A 277 -0.37 16.49 1.54
N ALA A 278 -0.75 15.60 2.45
CA ALA A 278 0.15 14.76 3.21
C ALA A 278 -0.34 13.32 3.25
N TYR A 279 0.58 12.36 3.08
CA TYR A 279 0.33 10.92 3.06
C TYR A 279 1.27 10.20 4.06
N MET A 280 1.79 9.04 3.71
CA MET A 280 2.50 8.16 4.65
C MET A 280 3.75 8.80 5.26
N GLN A 281 4.60 9.42 4.43
CA GLN A 281 5.90 9.94 4.88
C GLN A 281 5.76 11.19 5.75
N GLU A 282 4.88 12.11 5.38
CA GLU A 282 4.64 13.34 6.16
C GLU A 282 4.09 13.02 7.55
N GLY A 283 3.29 11.96 7.68
CA GLY A 283 2.83 11.47 8.98
C GLY A 283 3.96 10.94 9.85
N LEU A 284 4.87 10.15 9.27
CA LEU A 284 6.06 9.68 9.98
C LEU A 284 6.93 10.84 10.47
N ASP A 285 7.17 11.83 9.62
CA ASP A 285 8.01 12.98 9.92
C ASP A 285 7.35 13.87 11.00
N ALA A 286 6.04 14.10 10.91
CA ALA A 286 5.29 14.83 11.93
C ALA A 286 5.34 14.13 13.30
N PHE A 287 5.25 12.81 13.32
CA PHE A 287 5.34 12.05 14.58
C PHE A 287 6.78 12.02 15.14
N LYS A 288 7.78 11.76 14.29
CA LYS A 288 9.21 11.73 14.68
C LYS A 288 9.70 13.08 15.21
N SER A 289 9.24 14.18 14.63
CA SER A 289 9.57 15.53 15.10
C SER A 289 8.86 15.92 16.41
N GLY A 290 7.92 15.08 16.90
CA GLY A 290 7.10 15.37 18.06
C GLY A 290 6.03 16.45 17.79
N GLN A 291 5.57 16.58 16.55
CA GLN A 291 4.56 17.54 16.17
C GLN A 291 3.14 17.09 16.51
N VAL A 292 2.89 15.78 16.50
CA VAL A 292 1.54 15.23 16.69
C VAL A 292 1.48 14.22 17.82
N ALA A 293 0.36 14.18 18.54
CA ALA A 293 0.13 13.23 19.63
C ALA A 293 -0.25 11.82 19.14
N MET A 294 -0.97 11.76 18.04
CA MET A 294 -1.43 10.51 17.41
C MET A 294 -1.28 10.61 15.88
N GLN A 295 -1.07 9.49 15.23
CA GLN A 295 -1.13 9.42 13.77
C GLN A 295 -1.75 8.12 13.28
N MET A 296 -2.51 8.18 12.18
CA MET A 296 -2.83 7.00 11.37
C MET A 296 -1.70 6.72 10.37
N ASN A 297 -1.40 5.45 10.14
CA ASN A 297 -0.55 5.01 9.04
C ASN A 297 -0.72 3.50 8.84
N PHE A 298 -0.23 2.97 7.72
CA PHE A 298 -0.14 1.54 7.54
C PHE A 298 0.89 0.93 8.50
N PHE A 299 0.62 -0.30 8.97
CA PHE A 299 1.53 -0.98 9.91
C PHE A 299 2.95 -1.16 9.34
N ALA A 300 3.08 -1.27 8.02
CA ALA A 300 4.37 -1.41 7.34
C ALA A 300 5.34 -0.24 7.59
N PHE A 301 4.83 0.91 8.00
CA PHE A 301 5.66 2.08 8.32
C PHE A 301 6.04 2.20 9.81
N PHE A 302 5.43 1.41 10.69
CA PHE A 302 5.70 1.49 12.13
C PHE A 302 7.11 1.05 12.54
N PRO A 303 7.82 0.13 11.85
CA PRO A 303 9.21 -0.15 12.14
C PRO A 303 10.12 1.08 12.12
N GLY A 304 9.88 2.02 11.20
CA GLY A 304 10.60 3.28 11.12
C GLY A 304 10.35 4.23 12.29
N LEU A 305 9.31 3.99 13.10
CA LEU A 305 8.98 4.77 14.29
C LEU A 305 9.51 4.13 15.57
N TYR A 306 9.18 2.86 15.82
CA TYR A 306 9.58 2.27 17.11
C TYR A 306 11.10 2.03 17.23
N LYS A 307 11.82 2.02 16.12
CA LYS A 307 13.29 1.99 16.08
C LYS A 307 13.93 3.37 16.13
N ASP A 308 13.15 4.44 15.98
CA ASP A 308 13.66 5.82 16.00
C ASP A 308 14.12 6.22 17.39
N PRO A 309 15.33 6.78 17.57
CA PRO A 309 15.87 7.12 18.90
C PRO A 309 15.11 8.25 19.60
N ASN A 310 14.36 9.09 18.86
CA ASN A 310 13.64 10.23 19.45
C ASN A 310 12.27 9.86 19.97
N VAL A 311 11.54 8.98 19.27
CA VAL A 311 10.13 8.65 19.56
C VAL A 311 9.88 7.17 19.77
N GLY A 312 10.86 6.31 19.51
CA GLY A 312 10.74 4.86 19.63
C GLY A 312 10.88 4.35 21.08
N GLY A 313 10.97 3.02 21.20
CA GLY A 313 11.06 2.34 22.49
C GLY A 313 9.79 2.56 23.34
N ASP A 314 10.00 2.96 24.59
CA ASP A 314 8.89 3.16 25.56
C ASP A 314 8.06 4.43 25.30
N LYS A 315 8.49 5.31 24.40
CA LYS A 315 7.80 6.58 24.09
C LYS A 315 6.59 6.40 23.17
N ILE A 316 6.55 5.32 22.40
CA ILE A 316 5.51 5.05 21.40
C ILE A 316 4.58 3.94 21.88
N GLY A 317 3.30 4.07 21.53
CA GLY A 317 2.32 2.99 21.66
C GLY A 317 1.51 2.85 20.37
N PHE A 318 0.79 1.74 20.26
CA PHE A 318 0.01 1.38 19.08
C PHE A 318 -1.41 1.06 19.48
N PHE A 319 -2.37 1.35 18.60
CA PHE A 319 -3.77 0.94 18.77
C PHE A 319 -4.41 0.65 17.41
N VAL A 320 -5.46 -0.15 17.44
CA VAL A 320 -6.25 -0.50 16.26
C VAL A 320 -7.13 0.67 15.86
N ASN A 321 -7.66 0.68 14.65
CA ASN A 321 -8.62 1.70 14.25
C ASN A 321 -9.79 1.77 15.23
N PRO A 322 -10.19 2.96 15.71
CA PRO A 322 -11.32 3.09 16.64
C PRO A 322 -12.65 2.67 16.00
N ALA A 323 -13.58 2.19 16.80
CA ALA A 323 -14.92 1.86 16.32
C ALA A 323 -15.76 3.12 16.05
N GLY A 324 -16.57 3.05 15.00
CA GLY A 324 -17.64 4.00 14.73
C GLY A 324 -19.03 3.46 15.09
N PRO A 325 -20.10 4.19 14.73
CA PRO A 325 -21.46 3.82 15.11
C PRO A 325 -22.01 2.57 14.42
N LYS A 326 -21.36 2.09 13.36
CA LYS A 326 -21.81 0.93 12.57
C LYS A 326 -20.84 -0.26 12.64
N GLY A 327 -19.74 -0.13 13.32
CA GLY A 327 -18.78 -1.21 13.49
C GLY A 327 -17.36 -0.72 13.71
N GLN A 328 -16.44 -1.66 13.59
CA GLN A 328 -15.02 -1.40 13.65
C GLN A 328 -14.37 -2.05 12.42
N PHE A 329 -13.87 -1.22 11.52
CA PHE A 329 -13.19 -1.65 10.31
C PHE A 329 -11.89 -0.88 10.14
N SER A 330 -11.01 -1.38 9.30
CA SER A 330 -9.81 -0.68 8.88
C SER A 330 -9.59 -0.86 7.39
N GLN A 331 -8.99 0.14 6.75
CA GLN A 331 -8.61 0.03 5.35
C GLN A 331 -7.54 -1.04 5.20
N LEU A 332 -7.80 -2.04 4.38
CA LEU A 332 -6.83 -3.03 3.96
C LEU A 332 -5.73 -2.32 3.16
N GLY A 333 -4.51 -2.63 3.46
CA GLY A 333 -3.34 -2.39 2.65
C GLY A 333 -2.73 -3.72 2.26
N GLY A 334 -1.56 -3.68 1.66
CA GLY A 334 -0.84 -4.88 1.27
C GLY A 334 -1.17 -5.33 -0.13
N GLN A 335 -0.57 -6.44 -0.50
CA GLN A 335 -0.36 -6.71 -1.91
C GLN A 335 -0.18 -8.19 -2.18
N GLY A 336 -0.50 -8.57 -3.41
CA GLY A 336 -0.29 -9.91 -3.95
C GLY A 336 0.85 -9.95 -4.94
N ILE A 337 1.59 -11.06 -4.97
CA ILE A 337 2.60 -11.33 -6.00
C ILE A 337 1.99 -12.15 -7.14
N SER A 338 2.13 -11.64 -8.35
CA SER A 338 1.58 -12.23 -9.58
C SER A 338 2.66 -12.52 -10.60
N VAL A 339 2.41 -13.51 -11.44
CA VAL A 339 3.20 -13.77 -12.65
C VAL A 339 2.62 -12.96 -13.79
N VAL A 340 3.45 -12.16 -14.46
CA VAL A 340 3.04 -11.35 -15.61
C VAL A 340 2.81 -12.26 -16.82
N ALA A 341 1.62 -12.16 -17.43
CA ALA A 341 1.18 -13.12 -18.45
C ALA A 341 2.04 -13.11 -19.73
N VAL A 342 2.64 -11.97 -20.08
CA VAL A 342 3.51 -11.82 -21.27
C VAL A 342 4.99 -12.10 -20.99
N SER A 343 5.36 -12.49 -19.76
CA SER A 343 6.73 -12.87 -19.42
C SER A 343 7.19 -14.07 -20.23
N ASP A 344 8.43 -14.02 -20.71
CA ASP A 344 9.10 -15.14 -21.35
C ASP A 344 9.65 -16.16 -20.31
N HIS A 345 9.66 -15.80 -19.02
CA HIS A 345 10.23 -16.58 -17.91
C HIS A 345 9.16 -17.13 -16.94
N ARG A 346 7.93 -17.37 -17.42
CA ARG A 346 6.78 -17.76 -16.58
C ARG A 346 7.05 -18.97 -15.68
N ASP A 347 7.73 -19.99 -16.20
CA ASP A 347 8.04 -21.21 -15.42
C ASP A 347 8.98 -20.90 -14.24
N ASP A 348 9.99 -20.07 -14.47
CA ASP A 348 10.90 -19.65 -13.41
C ASP A 348 10.22 -18.69 -12.43
N ALA A 349 9.29 -17.83 -12.89
CA ALA A 349 8.44 -16.98 -12.05
C ALA A 349 7.51 -17.83 -11.15
N LEU A 350 6.91 -18.88 -11.70
CA LEU A 350 6.11 -19.84 -10.91
C LEU A 350 6.97 -20.59 -9.87
N ARG A 351 8.23 -20.90 -10.17
CA ARG A 351 9.17 -21.45 -9.18
C ARG A 351 9.42 -20.48 -8.03
N TYR A 352 9.51 -19.18 -8.32
CA TYR A 352 9.62 -18.15 -7.27
C TYR A 352 8.37 -18.13 -6.40
N ILE A 353 7.16 -18.16 -6.97
CA ILE A 353 5.88 -18.21 -6.23
C ILE A 353 5.85 -19.41 -5.29
N LYS A 354 6.22 -20.61 -5.79
CA LYS A 354 6.29 -21.83 -4.98
C LYS A 354 7.28 -21.71 -3.80
N TRP A 355 8.45 -21.16 -4.07
CA TRP A 355 9.46 -20.93 -3.05
C TRP A 355 9.00 -19.91 -2.01
N PHE A 356 8.43 -18.80 -2.47
CA PHE A 356 7.94 -17.73 -1.59
C PHE A 356 6.78 -18.19 -0.69
N ALA A 357 5.95 -19.14 -1.15
CA ALA A 357 4.84 -19.71 -0.37
C ALA A 357 5.31 -20.62 0.79
N GLN A 358 6.59 -21.01 0.86
CA GLN A 358 7.07 -21.93 1.89
C GLN A 358 7.03 -21.30 3.29
N PRO A 359 6.59 -22.02 4.34
CA PRO A 359 6.50 -21.48 5.69
C PRO A 359 7.82 -20.93 6.24
N ALA A 360 8.94 -21.59 5.95
CA ALA A 360 10.27 -21.12 6.38
C ALA A 360 10.66 -19.78 5.71
N VAL A 361 10.33 -19.62 4.42
CA VAL A 361 10.55 -18.38 3.67
C VAL A 361 9.67 -17.26 4.22
N GLN A 362 8.38 -17.54 4.44
CA GLN A 362 7.43 -16.59 5.01
C GLN A 362 7.77 -16.19 6.45
N GLN A 363 8.32 -17.11 7.25
CA GLN A 363 8.83 -16.80 8.59
C GLN A 363 10.03 -15.85 8.51
N LYS A 364 11.00 -16.12 7.63
CA LYS A 364 12.13 -15.23 7.39
C LYS A 364 11.66 -13.88 6.85
N TRP A 365 10.69 -13.87 5.92
CA TRP A 365 10.08 -12.67 5.37
C TRP A 365 9.59 -11.73 6.48
N TRP A 366 8.83 -12.25 7.44
CA TRP A 366 8.38 -11.48 8.60
C TRP A 366 9.57 -10.93 9.43
N GLN A 367 10.56 -11.79 9.70
CA GLN A 367 11.70 -11.43 10.57
C GLN A 367 12.55 -10.29 10.04
N ILE A 368 12.67 -10.16 8.72
CA ILE A 368 13.50 -9.15 8.07
C ILE A 368 12.75 -7.88 7.67
N GLY A 369 11.46 -7.78 7.97
CA GLY A 369 10.67 -6.57 7.75
C GLY A 369 9.65 -6.67 6.63
N GLY A 370 9.39 -7.87 6.12
CA GLY A 370 8.18 -8.18 5.36
C GLY A 370 6.97 -8.38 6.26
N TYR A 371 5.82 -8.57 5.65
CA TYR A 371 4.54 -8.70 6.36
C TYR A 371 3.81 -9.94 5.86
N SER A 372 4.18 -11.10 6.42
CA SER A 372 3.61 -12.38 6.00
C SER A 372 2.09 -12.42 6.16
N ALA A 373 1.41 -12.95 5.16
CA ALA A 373 -0.02 -13.27 5.19
C ALA A 373 -0.30 -14.73 5.57
N LEU A 374 0.75 -15.56 5.77
CA LEU A 374 0.62 -16.99 6.04
C LEU A 374 0.21 -17.24 7.49
N LYS A 375 -0.89 -17.96 7.72
CA LYS A 375 -1.41 -18.27 9.06
C LYS A 375 -0.38 -18.95 9.95
N ALA A 376 0.39 -19.90 9.42
CA ALA A 376 1.44 -20.59 10.17
C ALA A 376 2.49 -19.62 10.78
N VAL A 377 2.66 -18.43 10.21
CA VAL A 377 3.54 -17.37 10.74
C VAL A 377 2.79 -16.48 11.73
N VAL A 378 1.65 -15.91 11.30
CA VAL A 378 0.95 -14.87 12.07
C VAL A 378 0.17 -15.42 13.27
N GLU A 379 -0.22 -16.70 13.23
CA GLU A 379 -0.90 -17.38 14.34
C GLU A 379 0.06 -18.15 15.25
N ALA A 380 1.36 -18.10 14.97
CA ALA A 380 2.36 -18.74 15.84
C ALA A 380 2.34 -18.12 17.25
N PRO A 381 2.47 -18.91 18.32
CA PRO A 381 2.38 -18.41 19.71
C PRO A 381 3.36 -17.28 20.05
N GLY A 382 4.48 -17.19 19.35
CA GLY A 382 5.49 -16.14 19.51
C GLY A 382 5.18 -14.86 18.75
N PHE A 383 4.25 -14.87 17.81
CA PHE A 383 3.98 -13.74 16.91
C PHE A 383 3.63 -12.44 17.65
N PRO A 384 2.76 -12.43 18.68
CA PRO A 384 2.42 -11.19 19.40
C PRO A 384 3.62 -10.48 20.06
N LYS A 385 4.75 -11.19 20.23
CA LYS A 385 6.00 -10.64 20.80
C LYS A 385 7.04 -10.30 19.74
N SER A 386 6.76 -10.57 18.46
CA SER A 386 7.73 -10.40 17.37
C SER A 386 7.99 -8.93 17.01
N ALA A 387 7.00 -8.06 17.26
CA ALA A 387 7.11 -6.61 17.12
C ALA A 387 6.17 -5.90 18.11
N PRO A 388 6.47 -4.64 18.53
CA PRO A 388 5.64 -3.92 19.50
C PRO A 388 4.20 -3.69 19.06
N PHE A 389 3.93 -3.70 17.75
CA PHE A 389 2.60 -3.51 17.15
C PHE A 389 1.95 -4.83 16.69
N ALA A 390 2.64 -5.96 16.80
CA ALA A 390 2.15 -7.23 16.26
C ALA A 390 0.76 -7.65 16.80
N PRO A 391 0.42 -7.44 18.08
CA PRO A 391 -0.94 -7.71 18.58
C PRO A 391 -2.01 -6.88 17.87
N GLN A 392 -1.76 -5.58 17.67
CA GLN A 392 -2.69 -4.67 17.00
C GLN A 392 -2.79 -4.98 15.51
N PHE A 393 -1.70 -5.32 14.86
CA PHE A 393 -1.69 -5.78 13.47
C PHE A 393 -2.59 -7.02 13.30
N LEU A 394 -2.36 -8.06 14.10
CA LEU A 394 -3.14 -9.29 14.03
C LEU A 394 -4.63 -9.03 14.27
N GLN A 395 -4.96 -8.23 15.30
CA GLN A 395 -6.33 -7.83 15.58
C GLN A 395 -6.95 -7.06 14.41
N THR A 396 -6.25 -6.08 13.83
CA THR A 396 -6.74 -5.25 12.71
C THR A 396 -7.08 -6.10 11.50
N MET A 397 -6.24 -7.08 11.17
CA MET A 397 -6.48 -7.97 10.02
C MET A 397 -7.76 -8.79 10.11
N THR A 398 -8.42 -8.85 11.27
CA THR A 398 -9.71 -9.55 11.43
C THR A 398 -10.93 -8.72 11.03
N PHE A 399 -10.77 -7.40 10.85
CA PHE A 399 -11.88 -6.48 10.53
C PHE A 399 -11.55 -5.48 9.41
N VAL A 400 -10.73 -5.88 8.45
CA VAL A 400 -10.39 -5.01 7.32
C VAL A 400 -11.47 -5.02 6.25
N LYS A 401 -11.62 -3.88 5.58
CA LYS A 401 -12.32 -3.69 4.30
C LYS A 401 -11.37 -3.05 3.31
N ASP A 402 -11.62 -3.25 2.02
CA ASP A 402 -10.76 -2.74 0.97
C ASP A 402 -11.48 -1.76 0.06
N PHE A 403 -10.73 -0.99 -0.70
CA PHE A 403 -11.26 -0.18 -1.78
C PHE A 403 -11.80 -1.09 -2.90
N TRP A 404 -12.69 -0.55 -3.73
CA TRP A 404 -13.34 -1.29 -4.79
C TRP A 404 -12.35 -1.75 -5.88
N ALA A 405 -12.14 -3.05 -6.00
CA ALA A 405 -11.17 -3.64 -6.94
C ALA A 405 -11.76 -3.86 -8.35
N GLU A 406 -12.64 -2.97 -8.80
CA GLU A 406 -13.23 -3.00 -10.14
C GLU A 406 -12.18 -2.76 -11.24
N PRO A 407 -12.39 -3.27 -12.47
CA PRO A 407 -11.45 -3.03 -13.58
C PRO A 407 -11.16 -1.55 -13.85
N SER A 408 -12.10 -0.67 -13.53
CA SER A 408 -11.97 0.80 -13.63
C SER A 408 -11.40 1.47 -12.37
N TYR A 409 -10.82 0.72 -11.46
CA TYR A 409 -10.30 1.21 -10.19
C TYR A 409 -9.61 2.58 -10.28
N ALA A 410 -8.69 2.76 -11.23
CA ALA A 410 -7.92 4.00 -11.33
C ALA A 410 -8.82 5.24 -11.52
N GLN A 411 -9.89 5.13 -12.33
CA GLN A 411 -10.83 6.22 -12.53
C GLN A 411 -11.72 6.43 -11.29
N LEU A 412 -12.19 5.33 -10.68
CA LEU A 412 -13.01 5.41 -9.46
C LEU A 412 -12.25 6.09 -8.32
N LEU A 413 -10.96 5.76 -8.19
CA LEU A 413 -10.07 6.35 -7.19
C LEU A 413 -9.88 7.86 -7.43
N LEU A 414 -9.58 8.28 -8.68
CA LEU A 414 -9.40 9.69 -9.03
C LEU A 414 -10.65 10.52 -8.73
N ASP A 415 -11.84 9.99 -9.03
CA ASP A 415 -13.10 10.65 -8.74
C ASP A 415 -13.29 10.82 -7.23
N MET A 416 -13.05 9.77 -6.43
CA MET A 416 -13.17 9.85 -4.97
C MET A 416 -12.16 10.81 -4.35
N GLN A 417 -10.89 10.73 -4.73
CA GLN A 417 -9.84 11.65 -4.30
C GLN A 417 -10.26 13.11 -4.53
N LYS A 418 -10.76 13.39 -5.73
CA LYS A 418 -11.21 14.74 -6.10
C LYS A 418 -12.35 15.21 -5.21
N ARG A 419 -13.44 14.42 -5.08
CA ARG A 419 -14.66 14.83 -4.37
C ARG A 419 -14.40 14.97 -2.87
N VAL A 420 -13.68 14.03 -2.30
CA VAL A 420 -13.35 14.05 -0.86
C VAL A 420 -12.40 15.20 -0.54
N HIS A 421 -11.33 15.38 -1.31
CA HIS A 421 -10.38 16.46 -1.08
C HIS A 421 -11.03 17.85 -1.26
N ASP A 422 -11.86 18.04 -2.29
CA ASP A 422 -12.57 19.30 -2.51
C ASP A 422 -13.45 19.66 -1.29
N TYR A 423 -14.09 18.68 -0.67
CA TYR A 423 -14.91 18.92 0.54
C TYR A 423 -14.05 19.08 1.81
N VAL A 424 -13.15 18.14 2.10
CA VAL A 424 -12.43 18.08 3.37
C VAL A 424 -11.38 19.18 3.47
N VAL A 425 -10.51 19.31 2.47
CA VAL A 425 -9.33 20.17 2.48
C VAL A 425 -9.62 21.53 1.88
N ALA A 426 -10.23 21.56 0.69
CA ALA A 426 -10.52 22.81 -0.02
C ALA A 426 -11.82 23.49 0.44
N ASP A 427 -12.56 22.92 1.40
CA ASP A 427 -13.75 23.48 2.05
C ASP A 427 -14.90 23.83 1.09
N LYS A 428 -15.09 23.01 0.03
CA LYS A 428 -16.10 23.24 -1.00
C LYS A 428 -17.36 22.42 -0.74
N GLY A 429 -18.49 23.08 -0.71
CA GLY A 429 -19.83 22.46 -0.63
C GLY A 429 -20.08 21.74 0.69
N THR A 430 -20.96 20.73 0.64
CA THR A 430 -21.35 19.88 1.77
C THR A 430 -20.91 18.43 1.56
N ALA A 431 -20.87 17.64 2.62
CA ALA A 431 -20.57 16.21 2.55
C ALA A 431 -21.57 15.48 1.63
N GLN A 432 -22.86 15.79 1.74
CA GLN A 432 -23.90 15.24 0.88
C GLN A 432 -23.61 15.54 -0.58
N GLN A 433 -23.31 16.82 -0.93
CA GLN A 433 -22.99 17.21 -2.30
C GLN A 433 -21.75 16.48 -2.84
N ALA A 434 -20.72 16.31 -2.01
CA ALA A 434 -19.52 15.60 -2.42
C ALA A 434 -19.80 14.13 -2.77
N LEU A 435 -20.59 13.43 -1.94
CA LEU A 435 -20.95 12.03 -2.16
C LEU A 435 -21.99 11.88 -3.29
N ASP A 436 -22.93 12.81 -3.46
CA ASP A 436 -23.86 12.80 -4.60
C ASP A 436 -23.12 12.97 -5.94
N LEU A 437 -22.12 13.85 -5.97
CA LEU A 437 -21.28 14.02 -7.15
C LEU A 437 -20.43 12.77 -7.41
N LEU A 438 -19.95 12.10 -6.36
CA LEU A 438 -19.22 10.85 -6.50
C LEU A 438 -20.09 9.75 -7.10
N VAL A 439 -21.34 9.58 -6.63
CA VAL A 439 -22.32 8.65 -7.23
C VAL A 439 -22.52 8.95 -8.71
N LYS A 440 -22.65 10.25 -9.07
CA LYS A 440 -22.80 10.67 -10.47
C LYS A 440 -21.60 10.32 -11.33
N ASP A 441 -20.39 10.59 -10.83
CA ASP A 441 -19.15 10.31 -11.55
C ASP A 441 -18.99 8.80 -11.78
N TRP A 442 -19.14 7.99 -10.75
CA TRP A 442 -19.03 6.53 -10.84
C TRP A 442 -20.14 5.89 -11.68
N THR A 443 -21.36 6.43 -11.60
CA THR A 443 -22.46 6.03 -12.51
C THR A 443 -22.07 6.22 -13.98
N LYS A 444 -21.39 7.30 -14.31
CA LYS A 444 -20.89 7.54 -15.66
C LYS A 444 -19.85 6.52 -16.07
N VAL A 445 -18.85 6.25 -15.21
CA VAL A 445 -17.79 5.26 -15.46
C VAL A 445 -18.38 3.88 -15.77
N PHE A 446 -19.28 3.39 -14.93
CA PHE A 446 -19.88 2.07 -15.13
C PHE A 446 -20.81 1.99 -16.36
N LYS A 447 -21.56 3.06 -16.67
CA LYS A 447 -22.35 3.11 -17.91
C LYS A 447 -21.49 3.08 -19.16
N GLU A 448 -20.35 3.78 -19.16
CA GLU A 448 -19.39 3.75 -20.27
C GLU A 448 -18.79 2.37 -20.48
N GLN A 449 -18.73 1.53 -19.43
CA GLN A 449 -18.34 0.13 -19.50
C GLN A 449 -19.49 -0.84 -19.83
N GLY A 450 -20.66 -0.33 -20.13
CA GLY A 450 -21.82 -1.16 -20.45
C GLY A 450 -22.45 -1.89 -19.25
N LYS A 451 -22.12 -1.47 -18.01
CA LYS A 451 -22.73 -2.03 -16.80
C LYS A 451 -24.15 -1.47 -16.62
N GLU A 452 -25.05 -2.32 -16.16
CA GLU A 452 -26.41 -1.88 -15.78
C GLU A 452 -26.33 -1.19 -14.41
N VAL A 453 -26.44 0.15 -14.43
CA VAL A 453 -26.37 0.97 -13.20
C VAL A 453 -27.77 1.37 -12.78
N MET A 454 -28.15 1.00 -11.58
CA MET A 454 -29.43 1.39 -10.99
C MET A 454 -29.31 2.81 -10.38
N VAL A 455 -30.18 3.70 -10.84
CA VAL A 455 -30.18 5.15 -10.46
C VAL A 455 -31.22 5.47 -9.38
N GLN A 456 -31.97 4.46 -8.92
CA GLN A 456 -32.98 4.61 -7.86
C GLN A 456 -32.84 3.53 -6.81
#